data_785dacf73adf5051720576b41897db80
#
_entry.id   785dacf73adf5051720576b41897db80
#
_cell.length_a   1.000
_cell.length_b   1.000
_cell.length_c   1.000
_cell.angle_alpha   90.00
_cell.angle_beta   90.00
_cell.angle_gamma   90.00
#
_symmetry.space_group_name_H-M   'P 1'
#
loop_
_entity.id
_entity.type
_entity.pdbx_description
1 polymer ?
#
loop_
_entity_poly.entity_id
_entity_poly.type
_entity_poly.pdbx_seq_one_letter_code
_entity_poly.pdbx_strand_id
1 'polypeptide(L)'
;MEKKKLLVVDDDTMTRELIQDLLQYDCDCVSAQNGVEGLSYLEQHPGQVDLIVVDLIMPVMDGFEMMKCIQSNALNRNIPILVITASDQQEDIKKAFACGADDILMKPLQSDIVRKRILNMFDIADRRNIHNVMEDMVRIEIEENIDSLGICPCPVCRRDLMTLTLNNVPPKYVNTEKGAIMSKVGSMSRAEKIKLLAEIAHCAEMVRDRPRHSLPDSNITK
;
A
#
# COMPACT_ATOMS: atom_id res chain seq x y z
N MET A 1 1.81 -3.13 -23.25
CA MET A 1 1.47 -2.95 -21.83
C MET A 1 1.43 -4.33 -21.23
N GLU A 2 2.05 -4.52 -20.07
CA GLU A 2 1.97 -5.76 -19.32
C GLU A 2 0.52 -5.94 -18.85
N LYS A 3 -0.04 -7.16 -18.98
CA LYS A 3 -1.41 -7.43 -18.54
C LYS A 3 -1.45 -7.37 -17.01
N LYS A 4 -2.53 -6.81 -16.47
CA LYS A 4 -2.82 -6.84 -15.02
C LYS A 4 -2.95 -8.28 -14.52
N LYS A 5 -2.54 -8.53 -13.29
CA LYS A 5 -2.58 -9.86 -12.70
C LYS A 5 -3.63 -9.92 -11.58
N LEU A 6 -4.58 -10.83 -11.74
CA LEU A 6 -5.66 -11.11 -10.80
C LEU A 6 -5.41 -12.43 -10.07
N LEU A 7 -5.41 -12.38 -8.73
CA LEU A 7 -5.42 -13.61 -7.91
C LEU A 7 -6.86 -13.89 -7.45
N VAL A 8 -7.39 -15.03 -7.85
CA VAL A 8 -8.73 -15.51 -7.48
C VAL A 8 -8.60 -16.63 -6.45
N VAL A 9 -9.16 -16.43 -5.26
CA VAL A 9 -9.09 -17.36 -4.13
C VAL A 9 -10.51 -17.77 -3.72
N ASP A 10 -10.92 -18.97 -4.06
CA ASP A 10 -12.25 -19.51 -3.81
C ASP A 10 -12.13 -21.04 -3.80
N ASP A 11 -12.77 -21.76 -2.91
CA ASP A 11 -12.71 -23.24 -2.89
C ASP A 11 -13.58 -23.86 -4.00
N ASP A 12 -14.61 -23.11 -4.47
CA ASP A 12 -15.45 -23.55 -5.58
C ASP A 12 -14.75 -23.38 -6.93
N THR A 13 -14.44 -24.50 -7.58
CA THR A 13 -13.78 -24.53 -8.90
C THR A 13 -14.60 -23.80 -9.96
N MET A 14 -15.93 -23.89 -9.91
CA MET A 14 -16.80 -23.24 -10.90
C MET A 14 -16.73 -21.72 -10.80
N THR A 15 -16.67 -21.18 -9.60
CA THR A 15 -16.47 -19.74 -9.39
C THR A 15 -15.12 -19.28 -9.95
N ARG A 16 -14.03 -20.02 -9.69
CA ARG A 16 -12.70 -19.67 -10.22
C ARG A 16 -12.67 -19.70 -11.74
N GLU A 17 -13.20 -20.76 -12.37
CA GLU A 17 -13.27 -20.90 -13.84
C GLU A 17 -14.13 -19.80 -14.46
N LEU A 18 -15.31 -19.51 -13.89
CA LEU A 18 -16.18 -18.43 -14.35
C LEU A 18 -15.43 -17.09 -14.41
N ILE A 19 -14.71 -16.72 -13.34
CA ILE A 19 -13.98 -15.46 -13.29
C ILE A 19 -12.82 -15.45 -14.30
N GLN A 20 -12.09 -16.57 -14.44
CA GLN A 20 -11.01 -16.69 -15.41
C GLN A 20 -11.52 -16.56 -16.85
N ASP A 21 -12.60 -17.25 -17.20
CA ASP A 21 -13.19 -17.18 -18.54
C ASP A 21 -13.69 -15.76 -18.86
N LEU A 22 -14.29 -15.11 -17.86
CA LEU A 22 -14.85 -13.78 -18.01
C LEU A 22 -13.79 -12.72 -18.32
N LEU A 23 -12.59 -12.89 -17.79
CA LEU A 23 -11.51 -11.92 -17.80
C LEU A 23 -10.29 -12.33 -18.65
N GLN A 24 -10.36 -13.44 -19.36
CA GLN A 24 -9.24 -14.00 -20.14
C GLN A 24 -8.57 -13.04 -21.11
N TYR A 25 -9.34 -12.05 -21.59
CA TYR A 25 -8.82 -11.01 -22.50
C TYR A 25 -8.37 -9.73 -21.80
N ASP A 26 -8.82 -9.51 -20.55
CA ASP A 26 -8.60 -8.27 -19.81
C ASP A 26 -7.35 -8.36 -18.92
N CYS A 27 -7.11 -9.50 -18.26
CA CYS A 27 -6.02 -9.70 -17.32
C CYS A 27 -5.50 -11.14 -17.29
N ASP A 28 -4.38 -11.35 -16.63
CA ASP A 28 -3.83 -12.68 -16.36
C ASP A 28 -4.38 -13.15 -15.00
N CYS A 29 -5.19 -14.21 -15.03
CA CYS A 29 -5.80 -14.77 -13.83
C CYS A 29 -4.99 -15.94 -13.29
N VAL A 30 -4.72 -15.89 -11.99
CA VAL A 30 -4.16 -17.00 -11.21
C VAL A 30 -5.16 -17.41 -10.17
N SER A 31 -5.31 -18.71 -9.89
CA SER A 31 -6.28 -19.23 -8.93
C SER A 31 -5.62 -19.98 -7.77
N ALA A 32 -6.24 -19.90 -6.60
CA ALA A 32 -5.92 -20.65 -5.40
C ALA A 32 -7.21 -21.20 -4.79
N GLN A 33 -7.12 -22.34 -4.10
CA GLN A 33 -8.30 -23.04 -3.55
C GLN A 33 -8.63 -22.66 -2.11
N ASN A 34 -7.72 -21.96 -1.43
CA ASN A 34 -7.84 -21.52 -0.05
C ASN A 34 -6.85 -20.37 0.25
N GLY A 35 -7.02 -19.76 1.42
CA GLY A 35 -6.17 -18.63 1.83
C GLY A 35 -4.69 -18.95 1.93
N VAL A 36 -4.31 -20.19 2.32
CA VAL A 36 -2.88 -20.59 2.43
C VAL A 36 -2.21 -20.62 1.06
N GLU A 37 -2.88 -21.20 0.06
CA GLU A 37 -2.36 -21.20 -1.32
C GLU A 37 -2.26 -19.78 -1.88
N GLY A 38 -3.27 -18.92 -1.62
CA GLY A 38 -3.26 -17.53 -2.02
C GLY A 38 -2.10 -16.76 -1.41
N LEU A 39 -1.85 -16.90 -0.11
CA LEU A 39 -0.71 -16.25 0.56
C LEU A 39 0.64 -16.78 0.05
N SER A 40 0.76 -18.10 -0.16
CA SER A 40 1.97 -18.70 -0.72
C SER A 40 2.28 -18.15 -2.12
N TYR A 41 1.25 -17.94 -2.94
CA TYR A 41 1.42 -17.32 -4.25
C TYR A 41 1.93 -15.88 -4.13
N LEU A 42 1.38 -15.07 -3.23
CA LEU A 42 1.82 -13.69 -2.98
C LEU A 42 3.28 -13.62 -2.50
N GLU A 43 3.71 -14.55 -1.66
CA GLU A 43 5.08 -14.65 -1.16
C GLU A 43 6.08 -15.01 -2.27
N GLN A 44 5.69 -15.89 -3.19
CA GLN A 44 6.54 -16.33 -4.30
C GLN A 44 6.59 -15.28 -5.44
N HIS A 45 5.61 -14.38 -5.52
CA HIS A 45 5.46 -13.40 -6.59
C HIS A 45 5.25 -11.97 -6.04
N PRO A 46 6.21 -11.44 -5.25
CA PRO A 46 6.03 -10.15 -4.59
C PRO A 46 5.86 -9.02 -5.61
N GLY A 47 4.85 -8.16 -5.39
CA GLY A 47 4.57 -7.00 -6.23
C GLY A 47 4.04 -7.33 -7.64
N GLN A 48 3.63 -8.58 -7.90
CA GLN A 48 3.12 -8.98 -9.21
C GLN A 48 1.60 -9.04 -9.29
N VAL A 49 0.90 -9.05 -8.17
CA VAL A 49 -0.57 -9.11 -8.12
C VAL A 49 -1.14 -7.72 -8.01
N ASP A 50 -2.04 -7.36 -8.93
CA ASP A 50 -2.69 -6.05 -8.98
C ASP A 50 -4.05 -6.02 -8.27
N LEU A 51 -4.71 -7.17 -8.11
CA LEU A 51 -6.03 -7.29 -7.48
C LEU A 51 -6.22 -8.71 -6.94
N ILE A 52 -6.87 -8.82 -5.80
CA ILE A 52 -7.27 -10.09 -5.20
C ILE A 52 -8.80 -10.18 -5.19
N VAL A 53 -9.33 -11.31 -5.65
CA VAL A 53 -10.72 -11.74 -5.45
C VAL A 53 -10.70 -12.89 -4.46
N VAL A 54 -11.46 -12.79 -3.36
CA VAL A 54 -11.44 -13.80 -2.30
C VAL A 54 -12.85 -14.15 -1.81
N ASP A 55 -13.14 -15.45 -1.64
CA ASP A 55 -14.31 -15.90 -0.89
C ASP A 55 -14.04 -15.82 0.63
N LEU A 56 -15.07 -15.51 1.40
CA LEU A 56 -14.98 -15.47 2.86
C LEU A 56 -14.96 -16.86 3.48
N ILE A 57 -15.71 -17.80 2.90
CA ILE A 57 -15.94 -19.12 3.49
C ILE A 57 -15.19 -20.17 2.68
N MET A 58 -14.02 -20.54 3.15
CA MET A 58 -13.16 -21.54 2.53
C MET A 58 -12.56 -22.46 3.59
N PRO A 59 -12.25 -23.73 3.22
CA PRO A 59 -11.53 -24.65 4.11
C PRO A 59 -10.08 -24.22 4.31
N VAL A 60 -9.43 -24.76 5.34
CA VAL A 60 -8.02 -24.59 5.70
C VAL A 60 -7.70 -23.19 6.24
N MET A 61 -7.92 -22.16 5.47
CA MET A 61 -7.80 -20.73 5.84
C MET A 61 -8.93 -19.97 5.17
N ASP A 62 -9.75 -19.30 5.95
CA ASP A 62 -10.85 -18.48 5.47
C ASP A 62 -10.39 -17.13 4.89
N GLY A 63 -11.31 -16.43 4.20
CA GLY A 63 -10.98 -15.14 3.60
C GLY A 63 -10.66 -14.05 4.62
N PHE A 64 -11.24 -14.09 5.82
CA PHE A 64 -10.96 -13.12 6.88
C PHE A 64 -9.53 -13.27 7.41
N GLU A 65 -9.09 -14.50 7.63
CA GLU A 65 -7.71 -14.78 8.08
C GLU A 65 -6.71 -14.39 7.00
N MET A 66 -6.98 -14.73 5.75
CA MET A 66 -6.14 -14.35 4.61
C MET A 66 -6.01 -12.82 4.51
N MET A 67 -7.12 -12.08 4.55
CA MET A 67 -7.10 -10.60 4.48
C MET A 67 -6.30 -9.98 5.62
N LYS A 68 -6.38 -10.48 6.85
CA LYS A 68 -5.56 -10.01 7.98
C LYS A 68 -4.06 -10.21 7.73
N CYS A 69 -3.67 -11.37 7.17
CA CYS A 69 -2.28 -11.63 6.80
C CYS A 69 -1.80 -10.66 5.71
N ILE A 70 -2.63 -10.38 4.70
CA ILE A 70 -2.34 -9.41 3.64
C ILE A 70 -2.13 -8.01 4.24
N GLN A 71 -3.02 -7.55 5.12
CA GLN A 71 -2.93 -6.22 5.74
C GLN A 71 -1.71 -6.05 6.65
N SER A 72 -1.24 -7.13 7.27
CA SER A 72 -0.02 -7.11 8.11
C SER A 72 1.27 -7.11 7.30
N ASN A 73 1.22 -7.45 6.01
CA ASN A 73 2.39 -7.49 5.13
C ASN A 73 2.54 -6.16 4.38
N ALA A 74 3.67 -5.49 4.58
CA ALA A 74 3.95 -4.17 3.99
C ALA A 74 3.94 -4.17 2.45
N LEU A 75 4.27 -5.29 1.79
CA LEU A 75 4.28 -5.43 0.33
C LEU A 75 2.88 -5.65 -0.25
N ASN A 76 1.99 -6.29 0.51
CA ASN A 76 0.70 -6.75 0.00
C ASN A 76 -0.48 -5.89 0.46
N ARG A 77 -0.34 -5.11 1.55
CA ARG A 77 -1.44 -4.34 2.17
C ARG A 77 -2.12 -3.31 1.26
N ASN A 78 -1.45 -2.91 0.19
CA ASN A 78 -2.00 -1.94 -0.78
C ASN A 78 -2.71 -2.60 -1.96
N ILE A 79 -2.65 -3.95 -2.09
CA ILE A 79 -3.36 -4.67 -3.13
C ILE A 79 -4.86 -4.57 -2.83
N PRO A 80 -5.69 -4.06 -3.76
CA PRO A 80 -7.13 -4.00 -3.53
C PRO A 80 -7.72 -5.40 -3.43
N ILE A 81 -8.73 -5.55 -2.57
CA ILE A 81 -9.38 -6.83 -2.30
C ILE A 81 -10.88 -6.73 -2.59
N LEU A 82 -11.36 -7.53 -3.55
CA LEU A 82 -12.77 -7.76 -3.81
C LEU A 82 -13.21 -9.07 -3.15
N VAL A 83 -14.11 -8.96 -2.21
CA VAL A 83 -14.71 -10.14 -1.57
C VAL A 83 -15.88 -10.62 -2.41
N ILE A 84 -15.96 -11.95 -2.61
CA ILE A 84 -17.12 -12.62 -3.20
C ILE A 84 -17.64 -13.62 -2.17
N THR A 85 -18.91 -13.49 -1.76
CA THR A 85 -19.44 -14.35 -0.70
C THR A 85 -20.91 -14.69 -0.88
N ALA A 86 -21.31 -15.85 -0.37
CA ALA A 86 -22.71 -16.23 -0.23
C ALA A 86 -23.36 -15.72 1.08
N SER A 87 -22.56 -15.22 2.03
CA SER A 87 -23.07 -14.70 3.30
C SER A 87 -23.75 -13.34 3.08
N ASP A 88 -25.02 -13.26 3.46
CA ASP A 88 -25.82 -12.03 3.48
C ASP A 88 -25.87 -11.37 4.86
N GLN A 89 -25.12 -11.88 5.83
CA GLN A 89 -25.09 -11.39 7.18
C GLN A 89 -24.36 -10.04 7.24
N GLN A 90 -25.04 -9.04 7.79
CA GLN A 90 -24.44 -7.69 7.95
C GLN A 90 -23.16 -7.68 8.79
N GLU A 91 -23.03 -8.64 9.72
CA GLU A 91 -21.83 -8.77 10.55
C GLU A 91 -20.61 -9.22 9.73
N ASP A 92 -20.80 -10.19 8.82
CA ASP A 92 -19.73 -10.65 7.92
C ASP A 92 -19.29 -9.55 6.95
N ILE A 93 -20.24 -8.78 6.42
CA ILE A 93 -19.96 -7.64 5.55
C ILE A 93 -19.13 -6.58 6.30
N LYS A 94 -19.55 -6.20 7.50
CA LYS A 94 -18.79 -5.23 8.33
C LYS A 94 -17.40 -5.74 8.68
N LYS A 95 -17.30 -7.02 9.04
CA LYS A 95 -16.04 -7.67 9.36
C LYS A 95 -15.10 -7.73 8.15
N ALA A 96 -15.62 -8.01 6.94
CA ALA A 96 -14.82 -8.01 5.72
C ALA A 96 -14.18 -6.64 5.45
N PHE A 97 -14.95 -5.55 5.53
CA PHE A 97 -14.42 -4.19 5.41
C PHE A 97 -13.40 -3.86 6.51
N ALA A 98 -13.64 -4.28 7.74
CA ALA A 98 -12.69 -4.10 8.85
C ALA A 98 -11.39 -4.91 8.67
N CYS A 99 -11.45 -6.02 7.92
CA CYS A 99 -10.28 -6.83 7.56
C CYS A 99 -9.57 -6.33 6.29
N GLY A 100 -10.05 -5.26 5.65
CA GLY A 100 -9.38 -4.63 4.50
C GLY A 100 -9.99 -4.94 3.13
N ALA A 101 -11.23 -5.43 3.06
CA ALA A 101 -11.96 -5.51 1.80
C ALA A 101 -12.25 -4.10 1.26
N ASP A 102 -12.08 -3.91 -0.03
CA ASP A 102 -12.39 -2.64 -0.72
C ASP A 102 -13.78 -2.63 -1.32
N ASP A 103 -14.28 -3.80 -1.72
CA ASP A 103 -15.63 -3.99 -2.24
C ASP A 103 -16.10 -5.43 -2.00
N ILE A 104 -17.42 -5.64 -2.06
CA ILE A 104 -18.05 -6.94 -1.83
C ILE A 104 -19.08 -7.22 -2.92
N LEU A 105 -19.04 -8.43 -3.45
CA LEU A 105 -20.05 -9.00 -4.35
C LEU A 105 -20.72 -10.20 -3.69
N MET A 106 -22.05 -10.21 -3.75
CA MET A 106 -22.87 -11.32 -3.25
C MET A 106 -23.04 -12.39 -4.33
N LYS A 107 -22.89 -13.67 -3.97
CA LYS A 107 -23.32 -14.79 -4.81
C LYS A 107 -24.88 -14.87 -4.79
N PRO A 108 -25.56 -15.14 -5.94
CA PRO A 108 -25.05 -15.64 -7.20
C PRO A 108 -24.43 -14.53 -8.07
N LEU A 109 -23.33 -14.87 -8.72
CA LEU A 109 -22.56 -13.94 -9.53
C LEU A 109 -23.25 -13.65 -10.88
N GLN A 110 -23.36 -12.38 -11.20
CA GLN A 110 -23.78 -11.91 -12.53
C GLN A 110 -22.54 -11.46 -13.31
N SER A 111 -22.30 -12.11 -14.44
CA SER A 111 -21.08 -11.93 -15.25
C SER A 111 -20.74 -10.48 -15.53
N ASP A 112 -21.73 -9.68 -15.98
CA ASP A 112 -21.51 -8.27 -16.31
C ASP A 112 -21.13 -7.41 -15.09
N ILE A 113 -21.72 -7.73 -13.93
CA ILE A 113 -21.45 -7.02 -12.67
C ILE A 113 -20.05 -7.38 -12.18
N VAL A 114 -19.69 -8.67 -12.17
CA VAL A 114 -18.37 -9.16 -11.75
C VAL A 114 -17.28 -8.51 -12.60
N ARG A 115 -17.40 -8.61 -13.94
CA ARG A 115 -16.42 -8.02 -14.86
C ARG A 115 -16.26 -6.51 -14.64
N LYS A 116 -17.37 -5.77 -14.57
CA LYS A 116 -17.34 -4.32 -14.34
C LYS A 116 -16.69 -3.95 -13.00
N ARG A 117 -16.98 -4.69 -11.93
CA ARG A 117 -16.39 -4.44 -10.61
C ARG A 117 -14.88 -4.66 -10.61
N ILE A 118 -14.44 -5.80 -11.18
CA ILE A 118 -13.02 -6.13 -11.25
C ILE A 118 -12.25 -5.08 -12.08
N LEU A 119 -12.78 -4.67 -13.23
CA LEU A 119 -12.14 -3.64 -14.05
C LEU A 119 -12.05 -2.28 -13.33
N ASN A 120 -13.12 -1.87 -12.62
CA ASN A 120 -13.08 -0.66 -11.78
C ASN A 120 -12.06 -0.77 -10.63
N MET A 121 -11.88 -1.97 -10.07
CA MET A 121 -10.92 -2.20 -9.01
C MET A 121 -9.47 -2.10 -9.50
N PHE A 122 -9.18 -2.48 -10.74
CA PHE A 122 -7.87 -2.23 -11.34
C PHE A 122 -7.55 -0.74 -11.45
N ASP A 123 -8.54 0.11 -11.77
CA ASP A 123 -8.36 1.57 -11.75
C ASP A 123 -8.05 2.11 -10.34
N ILE A 124 -8.63 1.49 -9.30
CA ILE A 124 -8.31 1.82 -7.90
C ILE A 124 -6.88 1.39 -7.56
N ALA A 125 -6.45 0.20 -8.00
CA ALA A 125 -5.09 -0.29 -7.84
C ALA A 125 -4.07 0.68 -8.44
N ASP A 126 -4.31 1.14 -9.67
CA ASP A 126 -3.43 2.09 -10.35
C ASP A 126 -3.30 3.41 -9.58
N ARG A 127 -4.39 3.90 -9.00
CA ARG A 127 -4.38 5.12 -8.17
C ARG A 127 -3.64 4.93 -6.85
N ARG A 128 -3.73 3.76 -6.22
CA ARG A 128 -3.02 3.44 -4.97
C ARG A 128 -1.52 3.27 -5.18
N ASN A 129 -1.12 2.79 -6.34
CA ASN A 129 0.28 2.61 -6.70
C ASN A 129 0.99 3.93 -7.05
N ILE A 130 0.23 5.04 -7.20
CA ILE A 130 0.84 6.35 -7.35
C ILE A 130 1.31 6.83 -5.99
N HIS A 131 2.62 6.88 -5.77
CA HIS A 131 3.19 7.44 -4.55
C HIS A 131 4.29 8.44 -4.86
N ASN A 132 4.50 9.34 -3.92
CA ASN A 132 5.52 10.37 -4.02
C ASN A 132 6.83 9.86 -3.42
N VAL A 133 7.77 9.46 -4.27
CA VAL A 133 9.09 8.94 -3.84
C VAL A 133 9.86 9.96 -2.99
N MET A 134 9.57 11.27 -3.15
CA MET A 134 10.20 12.31 -2.33
C MET A 134 9.88 12.14 -0.83
N GLU A 135 8.73 11.56 -0.47
CA GLU A 135 8.41 11.29 0.94
C GLU A 135 9.41 10.32 1.57
N ASP A 136 9.72 9.23 0.85
CA ASP A 136 10.69 8.25 1.33
C ASP A 136 12.11 8.84 1.39
N MET A 137 12.48 9.61 0.37
CA MET A 137 13.81 10.23 0.30
C MET A 137 14.01 11.26 1.41
N VAL A 138 13.04 12.14 1.64
CA VAL A 138 13.06 13.11 2.74
C VAL A 138 13.12 12.40 4.08
N ARG A 139 12.34 11.35 4.28
CA ARG A 139 12.34 10.55 5.51
C ARG A 139 13.71 9.95 5.79
N ILE A 140 14.31 9.29 4.82
CA ILE A 140 15.63 8.67 4.95
C ILE A 140 16.69 9.73 5.29
N GLU A 141 16.75 10.81 4.54
CA GLU A 141 17.75 11.87 4.76
C GLU A 141 17.57 12.56 6.13
N ILE A 142 16.33 12.74 6.60
CA ILE A 142 16.09 13.28 7.96
C ILE A 142 16.56 12.27 9.02
N GLU A 143 16.26 10.99 8.89
CA GLU A 143 16.65 9.98 9.86
C GLU A 143 18.16 9.79 9.91
N GLU A 144 18.84 9.79 8.78
CA GLU A 144 20.30 9.68 8.69
C GLU A 144 21.04 10.90 9.28
N ASN A 145 20.42 12.10 9.24
CA ASN A 145 21.06 13.33 9.63
C ASN A 145 20.47 13.99 10.89
N ILE A 146 19.51 13.36 11.58
CA ILE A 146 18.72 13.95 12.65
C ILE A 146 19.57 14.60 13.75
N ASP A 147 20.66 13.96 14.14
CA ASP A 147 21.57 14.43 15.20
C ASP A 147 22.34 15.69 14.79
N SER A 148 22.59 15.88 13.50
CA SER A 148 23.32 17.04 12.96
C SER A 148 22.42 18.23 12.67
N LEU A 149 21.08 18.01 12.56
CA LEU A 149 20.11 19.07 12.25
C LEU A 149 19.80 20.00 13.42
N GLY A 150 20.25 19.66 14.64
CA GLY A 150 20.09 20.51 15.84
C GLY A 150 18.63 20.73 16.26
N ILE A 151 17.72 19.83 15.89
CA ILE A 151 16.31 19.84 16.31
C ILE A 151 16.06 18.77 17.39
N CYS A 152 14.96 18.94 18.13
CA CYS A 152 14.52 17.91 19.06
C CYS A 152 14.13 16.64 18.26
N PRO A 153 14.68 15.44 18.60
CA PRO A 153 14.40 14.19 17.87
C PRO A 153 13.02 13.59 18.18
N CYS A 154 12.12 14.33 18.83
CA CYS A 154 10.80 13.87 19.16
C CYS A 154 9.90 13.67 17.93
N PRO A 155 8.85 12.84 18.02
CA PRO A 155 7.95 12.56 16.89
C PRO A 155 7.27 13.81 16.32
N VAL A 156 7.04 14.85 17.13
CA VAL A 156 6.39 16.09 16.70
C VAL A 156 7.34 16.87 15.79
N CYS A 157 8.57 17.16 16.24
CA CYS A 157 9.57 17.91 15.45
C CYS A 157 9.96 17.18 14.17
N ARG A 158 10.09 15.84 14.22
CA ARG A 158 10.35 15.04 13.01
C ARG A 158 9.23 15.19 11.98
N ARG A 159 7.97 15.15 12.40
CA ARG A 159 6.80 15.30 11.53
C ARG A 159 6.70 16.71 10.97
N ASP A 160 6.95 17.72 11.79
CA ASP A 160 6.94 19.12 11.35
C ASP A 160 8.04 19.37 10.33
N LEU A 161 9.26 18.87 10.57
CA LEU A 161 10.37 18.96 9.62
C LEU A 161 10.04 18.27 8.30
N MET A 162 9.52 17.04 8.36
CA MET A 162 9.12 16.29 7.17
C MET A 162 8.05 17.04 6.36
N THR A 163 7.04 17.58 7.05
CA THR A 163 5.93 18.31 6.40
C THR A 163 6.43 19.60 5.73
N LEU A 164 7.27 20.39 6.41
CA LEU A 164 7.83 21.62 5.84
C LEU A 164 8.71 21.32 4.63
N THR A 165 9.59 20.32 4.73
CA THR A 165 10.48 19.95 3.63
C THR A 165 9.67 19.48 2.41
N LEU A 166 8.66 18.62 2.59
CA LEU A 166 7.83 18.12 1.49
C LEU A 166 7.00 19.21 0.80
N ASN A 167 6.66 20.29 1.50
CA ASN A 167 5.98 21.43 0.89
C ASN A 167 6.92 22.32 0.06
N ASN A 168 8.22 22.25 0.29
CA ASN A 168 9.21 23.09 -0.39
C ASN A 168 9.95 22.36 -1.51
N VAL A 169 9.91 21.02 -1.53
CA VAL A 169 10.55 20.23 -2.60
C VAL A 169 9.52 19.77 -3.64
N PRO A 170 9.87 19.74 -4.94
CA PRO A 170 8.96 19.25 -5.96
C PRO A 170 8.66 17.77 -5.73
N PRO A 171 7.38 17.34 -5.81
CA PRO A 171 7.03 15.94 -5.67
C PRO A 171 7.53 15.13 -6.87
N LYS A 172 7.86 13.86 -6.62
CA LYS A 172 8.27 12.91 -7.65
C LYS A 172 7.39 11.68 -7.59
N TYR A 173 6.34 11.66 -8.40
CA TYR A 173 5.37 10.58 -8.43
C TYR A 173 5.85 9.42 -9.30
N VAL A 174 5.63 8.20 -8.82
CA VAL A 174 5.83 6.95 -9.55
C VAL A 174 4.58 6.08 -9.37
N ASN A 175 4.33 5.22 -10.33
CA ASN A 175 3.15 4.35 -10.36
C ASN A 175 3.49 2.85 -10.29
N THR A 176 4.75 2.51 -10.02
CA THR A 176 5.18 1.12 -9.86
C THR A 176 6.24 1.02 -8.77
N GLU A 177 6.28 -0.11 -8.04
CA GLU A 177 7.35 -0.39 -7.08
C GLU A 177 8.72 -0.44 -7.75
N LYS A 178 8.80 -0.99 -8.96
CA LYS A 178 10.03 -1.01 -9.76
C LYS A 178 10.49 0.42 -10.09
N GLY A 179 9.56 1.30 -10.44
CA GLY A 179 9.83 2.74 -10.61
C GLY A 179 10.28 3.40 -9.31
N ALA A 180 9.70 3.01 -8.17
CA ALA A 180 10.10 3.49 -6.85
C ALA A 180 11.52 3.04 -6.48
N ILE A 181 11.85 1.77 -6.67
CA ILE A 181 13.18 1.21 -6.40
C ILE A 181 14.22 1.86 -7.31
N MET A 182 13.94 1.95 -8.61
CA MET A 182 14.84 2.61 -9.57
C MET A 182 15.01 4.10 -9.27
N SER A 183 13.97 4.75 -8.78
CA SER A 183 14.03 6.15 -8.35
C SER A 183 14.80 6.35 -7.04
N LYS A 184 14.78 5.37 -6.12
CA LYS A 184 15.52 5.42 -4.84
C LYS A 184 17.01 5.11 -5.02
N VAL A 185 17.35 4.11 -5.84
CA VAL A 185 18.71 3.54 -5.93
C VAL A 185 19.61 4.28 -6.92
N GLY A 186 19.06 4.97 -7.93
CA GLY A 186 19.91 5.47 -9.02
C GLY A 186 19.60 6.85 -9.59
N SER A 187 18.63 7.59 -9.09
CA SER A 187 18.10 8.73 -9.81
C SER A 187 18.33 10.11 -9.20
N MET A 188 18.89 10.22 -8.00
CA MET A 188 19.34 11.51 -7.50
C MET A 188 20.78 11.75 -7.93
N SER A 189 20.98 12.76 -8.77
CA SER A 189 22.32 13.29 -9.00
C SER A 189 22.87 13.86 -7.69
N ARG A 190 24.19 13.89 -7.57
CA ARG A 190 24.84 14.51 -6.40
C ARG A 190 24.34 15.94 -6.16
N ALA A 191 24.05 16.68 -7.22
CA ALA A 191 23.53 18.05 -7.14
C ALA A 191 22.10 18.09 -6.56
N GLU A 192 21.23 17.15 -6.92
CA GLU A 192 19.87 17.05 -6.37
C GLU A 192 19.90 16.66 -4.88
N LYS A 193 20.76 15.72 -4.50
CA LYS A 193 20.95 15.36 -3.09
C LYS A 193 21.42 16.53 -2.24
N ILE A 194 22.38 17.33 -2.73
CA ILE A 194 22.85 18.54 -2.04
C ILE A 194 21.70 19.56 -1.88
N LYS A 195 20.87 19.75 -2.91
CA LYS A 195 19.71 20.65 -2.83
C LYS A 195 18.69 20.17 -1.80
N LEU A 196 18.41 18.87 -1.76
CA LEU A 196 17.50 18.29 -0.79
C LEU A 196 18.03 18.48 0.64
N LEU A 197 19.30 18.19 0.89
CA LEU A 197 19.92 18.37 2.20
C LEU A 197 19.93 19.85 2.64
N ALA A 198 20.16 20.78 1.72
CA ALA A 198 20.09 22.21 2.00
C ALA A 198 18.67 22.64 2.40
N GLU A 199 17.64 22.11 1.72
CA GLU A 199 16.25 22.40 2.07
C GLU A 199 15.85 21.79 3.41
N ILE A 200 16.28 20.56 3.71
CA ILE A 200 16.08 19.94 5.02
C ILE A 200 16.72 20.79 6.12
N ALA A 201 17.95 21.24 5.94
CA ALA A 201 18.65 22.08 6.91
C ALA A 201 17.94 23.42 7.14
N HIS A 202 17.47 24.06 6.07
CA HIS A 202 16.68 25.28 6.17
C HIS A 202 15.36 25.08 6.93
N CYS A 203 14.62 24.02 6.61
CA CYS A 203 13.39 23.68 7.34
C CYS A 203 13.67 23.31 8.81
N ALA A 204 14.81 22.68 9.11
CA ALA A 204 15.21 22.35 10.48
C ALA A 204 15.43 23.62 11.32
N GLU A 205 16.01 24.69 10.76
CA GLU A 205 16.13 25.99 11.44
C GLU A 205 14.75 26.55 11.80
N MET A 206 13.78 26.47 10.89
CA MET A 206 12.41 26.95 11.15
C MET A 206 11.71 26.14 12.26
N VAL A 207 11.90 24.82 12.31
CA VAL A 207 11.33 23.95 13.36
C VAL A 207 12.00 24.22 14.69
N ARG A 208 13.32 24.43 14.73
CA ARG A 208 14.10 24.75 15.93
C ARG A 208 13.66 26.09 16.54
N ASP A 209 13.43 27.10 15.70
CA ASP A 209 13.08 28.44 16.17
C ASP A 209 11.63 28.53 16.68
N ARG A 210 10.75 27.62 16.25
CA ARG A 210 9.33 27.59 16.64
C ARG A 210 8.84 26.15 16.90
N PRO A 211 9.36 25.45 17.94
CA PRO A 211 8.91 24.11 18.26
C PRO A 211 7.45 24.12 18.73
N ARG A 212 6.63 23.17 18.24
CA ARG A 212 5.22 23.05 18.64
C ARG A 212 5.00 22.30 19.96
N HIS A 213 6.04 22.04 20.70
CA HIS A 213 5.99 21.44 22.04
C HIS A 213 6.83 22.28 23.02
N SER A 214 6.48 22.24 24.30
CA SER A 214 7.33 22.78 25.36
C SER A 214 8.65 21.98 25.39
N LEU A 215 9.77 22.67 25.25
CA LEU A 215 11.08 22.06 25.43
C LEU A 215 11.14 21.53 26.89
N PRO A 216 11.66 20.33 27.13
CA PRO A 216 11.94 19.91 28.52
C PRO A 216 12.90 20.94 29.12
N ASP A 217 12.53 21.44 30.30
CA ASP A 217 13.34 22.40 31.03
C ASP A 217 14.79 21.95 31.06
N SER A 218 15.68 22.78 30.56
CA SER A 218 17.13 22.61 30.64
C SER A 218 17.61 22.92 32.08
N ASN A 219 17.11 22.17 33.06
CA ASN A 219 17.52 22.19 34.44
C ASN A 219 17.95 20.82 34.90
N ILE A 220 19.14 20.38 34.42
CA ILE A 220 20.01 19.50 35.22
C ILE A 220 21.43 19.99 35.04
N THR A 221 21.75 21.03 35.77
CA THR A 221 23.13 21.30 36.19
C THR A 221 23.09 21.72 37.64
N LYS A 222 23.32 20.75 38.53
CA LYS A 222 24.20 20.89 39.69
C LYS A 222 24.54 19.51 40.22
#